data_7452ffa06c3a2675035fb5481245159b
#
_entry.id   7452ffa06c3a2675035fb5481245159b
#
_cell.length_a   1.000
_cell.length_b   1.000
_cell.length_c   1.000
_cell.angle_alpha   90.00
_cell.angle_beta   90.00
_cell.angle_gamma   90.00
#
_symmetry.space_group_name_H-M   'P 1'
#
loop_
_entity.id
_entity.type
_entity.pdbx_description
1 polymer ?
#
loop_
_entity_poly.entity_id
_entity_poly.type
_entity_poly.pdbx_seq_one_letter_code
_entity_poly.pdbx_strand_id
1 'polypeptide(L)'
;MSQLAGRVAIVTGGVQGIGLGVSMCLARAGANVMLAELVEHNIPSAVAEIERVGVKAYGVQTNVADSDSVDVMVRTTLERFGQIDILVNNAGLVNAKHISKQTETDYDAVLDVNLKGTFLCCTRVMKEMSKRRKGAIVNIASMAAFRYTIPHVPYAASKAGIVALTRDLAVEVGRMGIRVNAIAPGSIESPGNSLSQIATGESDEERSERIKAIPLGRIGQPTDIGNAVVFLASDAAGYISGATLPVTGGK
;
A
#
# COMPACT_ATOMS: atom_id res chain seq x y z
N MET A 1 -16.09 -13.07 15.78
CA MET A 1 -16.38 -11.73 15.20
C MET A 1 -15.26 -11.39 14.23
N SER A 2 -15.58 -10.74 13.12
CA SER A 2 -14.60 -10.32 12.14
C SER A 2 -13.66 -9.24 12.74
N GLN A 3 -12.35 -9.34 12.52
CA GLN A 3 -11.32 -8.50 13.17
C GLN A 3 -11.48 -7.00 12.89
N LEU A 4 -12.08 -6.64 11.75
CA LEU A 4 -12.25 -5.26 11.29
C LEU A 4 -13.71 -4.90 11.03
N ALA A 5 -14.66 -5.62 11.65
CA ALA A 5 -16.08 -5.40 11.44
C ALA A 5 -16.48 -3.92 11.62
N GLY A 6 -17.14 -3.35 10.61
CA GLY A 6 -17.63 -1.97 10.61
C GLY A 6 -16.56 -0.90 10.47
N ARG A 7 -15.27 -1.23 10.34
CA ARG A 7 -14.21 -0.27 10.03
C ARG A 7 -14.27 0.14 8.56
N VAL A 8 -13.72 1.30 8.26
CA VAL A 8 -13.59 1.84 6.90
C VAL A 8 -12.12 1.97 6.55
N ALA A 9 -11.72 1.35 5.45
CA ALA A 9 -10.37 1.36 4.94
C ALA A 9 -10.29 2.10 3.60
N ILE A 10 -9.29 2.98 3.45
CA ILE A 10 -8.86 3.51 2.15
C ILE A 10 -7.64 2.70 1.70
N VAL A 11 -7.64 2.22 0.46
CA VAL A 11 -6.48 1.56 -0.17
C VAL A 11 -6.12 2.30 -1.45
N THR A 12 -4.96 2.93 -1.49
CA THR A 12 -4.46 3.60 -2.70
C THR A 12 -3.83 2.58 -3.65
N GLY A 13 -4.11 2.69 -4.96
CA GLY A 13 -3.74 1.66 -5.94
C GLY A 13 -4.41 0.32 -5.63
N GLY A 14 -5.67 0.35 -5.17
CA GLY A 14 -6.37 -0.77 -4.55
C GLY A 14 -7.04 -1.76 -5.49
N VAL A 15 -6.94 -1.58 -6.83
CA VAL A 15 -7.74 -2.34 -7.82
C VAL A 15 -6.99 -3.47 -8.50
N GLN A 16 -5.68 -3.60 -8.27
CA GLN A 16 -4.85 -4.66 -8.89
C GLN A 16 -3.67 -5.05 -8.00
N GLY A 17 -3.04 -6.17 -8.32
CA GLY A 17 -1.79 -6.63 -7.69
C GLY A 17 -1.90 -6.69 -6.16
N ILE A 18 -0.88 -6.18 -5.46
CA ILE A 18 -0.83 -6.14 -3.99
C ILE A 18 -2.03 -5.36 -3.44
N GLY A 19 -2.38 -4.22 -4.05
CA GLY A 19 -3.49 -3.39 -3.60
C GLY A 19 -4.83 -4.10 -3.58
N LEU A 20 -5.16 -4.85 -4.64
CA LEU A 20 -6.39 -5.65 -4.69
C LEU A 20 -6.36 -6.77 -3.65
N GLY A 21 -5.24 -7.47 -3.52
CA GLY A 21 -5.08 -8.50 -2.48
C GLY A 21 -5.27 -7.95 -1.07
N VAL A 22 -4.74 -6.77 -0.79
CA VAL A 22 -4.95 -6.04 0.47
C VAL A 22 -6.43 -5.69 0.65
N SER A 23 -7.06 -5.10 -0.37
CA SER A 23 -8.48 -4.70 -0.34
C SER A 23 -9.38 -5.89 -0.06
N MET A 24 -9.14 -7.04 -0.71
CA MET A 24 -9.87 -8.29 -0.48
C MET A 24 -9.67 -8.85 0.93
N CYS A 25 -8.45 -8.82 1.47
CA CYS A 25 -8.19 -9.26 2.84
C CYS A 25 -8.88 -8.38 3.88
N LEU A 26 -8.86 -7.06 3.70
CA LEU A 26 -9.58 -6.11 4.56
C LEU A 26 -11.09 -6.35 4.52
N ALA A 27 -11.65 -6.55 3.32
CA ALA A 27 -13.06 -6.87 3.12
C ALA A 27 -13.45 -8.18 3.83
N ARG A 28 -12.69 -9.25 3.64
CA ARG A 28 -12.91 -10.55 4.33
C ARG A 28 -12.78 -10.43 5.84
N ALA A 29 -11.97 -9.49 6.33
CA ALA A 29 -11.89 -9.14 7.75
C ALA A 29 -13.05 -8.23 8.22
N GLY A 30 -14.02 -7.88 7.35
CA GLY A 30 -15.24 -7.14 7.66
C GLY A 30 -15.14 -5.63 7.53
N ALA A 31 -14.08 -5.10 6.95
CA ALA A 31 -13.97 -3.67 6.68
C ALA A 31 -14.72 -3.29 5.40
N ASN A 32 -15.39 -2.14 5.41
CA ASN A 32 -15.80 -1.46 4.18
C ASN A 32 -14.58 -0.84 3.51
N VAL A 33 -14.54 -0.82 2.18
CA VAL A 33 -13.33 -0.43 1.44
C VAL A 33 -13.60 0.71 0.46
N MET A 34 -12.79 1.75 0.54
CA MET A 34 -12.65 2.77 -0.47
C MET A 34 -11.40 2.47 -1.31
N LEU A 35 -11.58 2.25 -2.60
CA LEU A 35 -10.52 2.06 -3.59
C LEU A 35 -10.16 3.42 -4.20
N ALA A 36 -8.95 3.90 -3.95
CA ALA A 36 -8.42 5.10 -4.56
C ALA A 36 -7.47 4.71 -5.70
N GLU A 37 -7.83 5.01 -6.95
CA GLU A 37 -7.13 4.52 -8.14
C GLU A 37 -6.96 5.63 -9.18
N LEU A 38 -5.79 5.67 -9.81
CA LEU A 38 -5.51 6.65 -10.87
C LEU A 38 -6.36 6.38 -12.13
N VAL A 39 -6.54 5.12 -12.48
CA VAL A 39 -7.19 4.67 -13.72
C VAL A 39 -8.63 4.26 -13.44
N GLU A 40 -9.56 5.16 -13.74
CA GLU A 40 -10.97 5.05 -13.37
C GLU A 40 -11.65 3.77 -13.88
N HIS A 41 -11.38 3.35 -15.11
CA HIS A 41 -12.07 2.20 -15.72
C HIS A 41 -11.78 0.85 -15.02
N ASN A 42 -10.74 0.77 -14.19
CA ASN A 42 -10.44 -0.42 -13.41
C ASN A 42 -11.25 -0.53 -12.11
N ILE A 43 -11.87 0.56 -11.66
CA ILE A 43 -12.56 0.64 -10.38
C ILE A 43 -13.80 -0.26 -10.32
N PRO A 44 -14.74 -0.24 -11.30
CA PRO A 44 -16.02 -0.94 -11.16
C PRO A 44 -15.89 -2.45 -10.95
N SER A 45 -14.94 -3.10 -11.62
CA SER A 45 -14.73 -4.54 -11.50
C SER A 45 -14.20 -4.92 -10.11
N ALA A 46 -13.26 -4.14 -9.56
CA ALA A 46 -12.70 -4.36 -8.23
C ALA A 46 -13.74 -4.09 -7.13
N VAL A 47 -14.56 -3.04 -7.27
CA VAL A 47 -15.68 -2.78 -6.35
C VAL A 47 -16.64 -3.96 -6.32
N ALA A 48 -17.08 -4.45 -7.48
CA ALA A 48 -18.00 -5.58 -7.56
C ALA A 48 -17.41 -6.86 -6.96
N GLU A 49 -16.09 -7.09 -7.12
CA GLU A 49 -15.42 -8.24 -6.50
C GLU A 49 -15.42 -8.15 -4.98
N ILE A 50 -15.13 -6.97 -4.42
CA ILE A 50 -15.12 -6.75 -2.98
C ILE A 50 -16.54 -6.85 -2.39
N GLU A 51 -17.55 -6.31 -3.04
CA GLU A 51 -18.93 -6.36 -2.55
C GLU A 51 -19.50 -7.80 -2.46
N ARG A 52 -19.01 -8.73 -3.30
CA ARG A 52 -19.36 -10.17 -3.18
C ARG A 52 -18.96 -10.79 -1.85
N VAL A 53 -18.04 -10.18 -1.11
CA VAL A 53 -17.65 -10.63 0.24
C VAL A 53 -18.67 -10.22 1.30
N GLY A 54 -19.61 -9.32 0.98
CA GLY A 54 -20.68 -8.90 1.88
C GLY A 54 -20.41 -7.60 2.65
N VAL A 55 -19.42 -6.83 2.25
CA VAL A 55 -19.12 -5.48 2.76
C VAL A 55 -19.47 -4.43 1.71
N LYS A 56 -19.50 -3.16 2.10
CA LYS A 56 -19.64 -2.05 1.14
C LYS A 56 -18.28 -1.69 0.55
N ALA A 57 -18.25 -1.46 -0.76
CA ALA A 57 -17.09 -0.93 -1.44
C ALA A 57 -17.48 0.27 -2.32
N TYR A 58 -16.56 1.22 -2.45
CA TYR A 58 -16.65 2.35 -3.37
C TYR A 58 -15.30 2.59 -3.99
N GLY A 59 -15.30 3.23 -5.15
CA GLY A 59 -14.06 3.67 -5.77
C GLY A 59 -14.10 5.15 -6.14
N VAL A 60 -12.94 5.78 -6.11
CA VAL A 60 -12.75 7.17 -6.47
C VAL A 60 -11.46 7.32 -7.28
N GLN A 61 -11.55 8.02 -8.40
CA GLN A 61 -10.36 8.34 -9.17
C GLN A 61 -9.46 9.25 -8.34
N THR A 62 -8.20 8.84 -8.17
CA THR A 62 -7.25 9.55 -7.31
C THR A 62 -5.84 9.53 -7.87
N ASN A 63 -5.28 10.70 -8.11
CA ASN A 63 -3.85 10.89 -8.27
C ASN A 63 -3.23 11.22 -6.91
N VAL A 64 -2.51 10.28 -6.29
CA VAL A 64 -1.91 10.48 -4.96
C VAL A 64 -0.83 11.57 -4.94
N ALA A 65 -0.23 11.90 -6.09
CA ALA A 65 0.76 12.98 -6.23
C ALA A 65 0.13 14.38 -6.23
N ASP A 66 -1.20 14.48 -6.33
CA ASP A 66 -1.98 15.71 -6.38
C ASP A 66 -2.76 15.90 -5.07
N SER A 67 -2.51 17.03 -4.41
CA SER A 67 -3.13 17.41 -3.14
C SER A 67 -4.64 17.50 -3.22
N ASP A 68 -5.18 18.12 -4.27
CA ASP A 68 -6.63 18.33 -4.42
C ASP A 68 -7.34 17.00 -4.70
N SER A 69 -6.71 16.13 -5.48
CA SER A 69 -7.20 14.78 -5.73
C SER A 69 -7.26 13.94 -4.45
N VAL A 70 -6.25 14.07 -3.56
CA VAL A 70 -6.26 13.41 -2.24
C VAL A 70 -7.35 13.99 -1.34
N ASP A 71 -7.58 15.29 -1.37
CA ASP A 71 -8.67 15.93 -0.61
C ASP A 71 -10.05 15.45 -1.09
N VAL A 72 -10.23 15.25 -2.41
CA VAL A 72 -11.45 14.62 -2.98
C VAL A 72 -11.62 13.19 -2.47
N MET A 73 -10.57 12.38 -2.48
CA MET A 73 -10.60 11.00 -1.94
C MET A 73 -11.08 10.95 -0.49
N VAL A 74 -10.53 11.79 0.37
CA VAL A 74 -10.90 11.85 1.79
C VAL A 74 -12.35 12.28 1.96
N ARG A 75 -12.77 13.37 1.30
CA ARG A 75 -14.14 13.86 1.34
C ARG A 75 -15.14 12.81 0.85
N THR A 76 -14.90 12.20 -0.30
CA THR A 76 -15.76 11.14 -0.85
C THR A 76 -15.88 9.96 0.11
N THR A 77 -14.77 9.57 0.77
CA THR A 77 -14.81 8.49 1.77
C THR A 77 -15.71 8.84 2.95
N LEU A 78 -15.61 10.06 3.46
CA LEU A 78 -16.46 10.53 4.56
C LEU A 78 -17.94 10.63 4.16
N GLU A 79 -18.24 11.10 2.96
CA GLU A 79 -19.61 11.16 2.43
C GLU A 79 -20.24 9.77 2.29
N ARG A 80 -19.47 8.77 1.87
CA ARG A 80 -19.96 7.40 1.63
C ARG A 80 -20.05 6.56 2.89
N PHE A 81 -19.11 6.73 3.81
CA PHE A 81 -18.96 5.82 4.96
C PHE A 81 -19.03 6.53 6.32
N GLY A 82 -18.94 7.85 6.37
CA GLY A 82 -19.00 8.64 7.60
C GLY A 82 -17.72 8.65 8.45
N GLN A 83 -16.72 7.82 8.12
CA GLN A 83 -15.49 7.67 8.90
C GLN A 83 -14.34 7.12 8.08
N ILE A 84 -13.11 7.23 8.62
CA ILE A 84 -11.91 6.58 8.11
C ILE A 84 -11.17 5.98 9.30
N ASP A 85 -10.99 4.66 9.33
CA ASP A 85 -10.31 3.94 10.41
C ASP A 85 -8.93 3.43 9.98
N ILE A 86 -8.77 3.13 8.69
CA ILE A 86 -7.57 2.50 8.13
C ILE A 86 -7.17 3.25 6.85
N LEU A 87 -5.88 3.54 6.72
CA LEU A 87 -5.29 3.99 5.46
C LEU A 87 -4.19 3.00 5.07
N VAL A 88 -4.27 2.49 3.84
CA VAL A 88 -3.18 1.72 3.24
C VAL A 88 -2.60 2.48 2.07
N ASN A 89 -1.40 3.01 2.23
CA ASN A 89 -0.64 3.65 1.16
C ASN A 89 0.09 2.58 0.37
N ASN A 90 -0.55 2.11 -0.72
CA ASN A 90 -0.02 1.09 -1.60
C ASN A 90 0.31 1.62 -3.00
N ALA A 91 -0.32 2.68 -3.46
CA ALA A 91 -0.01 3.28 -4.77
C ALA A 91 1.49 3.49 -4.93
N GLY A 92 2.03 3.08 -6.07
CA GLY A 92 3.46 3.18 -6.30
C GLY A 92 3.84 2.99 -7.76
N LEU A 93 4.91 3.68 -8.14
CA LEU A 93 5.53 3.65 -9.45
C LEU A 93 6.93 3.06 -9.33
N VAL A 94 7.29 2.18 -10.27
CA VAL A 94 8.64 1.65 -10.45
C VAL A 94 9.15 2.12 -11.81
N ASN A 95 10.37 2.63 -11.85
CA ASN A 95 11.06 2.94 -13.08
C ASN A 95 12.36 2.11 -13.14
N ALA A 96 12.38 1.12 -14.05
CA ALA A 96 13.47 0.17 -14.19
C ALA A 96 14.47 0.63 -15.28
N LYS A 97 15.09 1.79 -15.08
CA LYS A 97 16.14 2.32 -15.96
C LYS A 97 17.50 2.33 -15.26
N HIS A 98 18.55 1.97 -15.96
CA HIS A 98 19.93 2.15 -15.47
C HIS A 98 20.18 3.65 -15.16
N ILE A 99 20.95 3.92 -14.11
CA ILE A 99 21.16 5.30 -13.62
C ILE A 99 21.67 6.27 -14.71
N SER A 100 22.48 5.80 -15.67
CA SER A 100 22.96 6.61 -16.79
C SER A 100 21.87 7.02 -17.79
N LYS A 101 20.67 6.44 -17.70
CA LYS A 101 19.51 6.72 -18.55
C LYS A 101 18.35 7.34 -17.78
N GLN A 102 18.49 7.50 -16.46
CA GLN A 102 17.51 8.18 -15.64
C GLN A 102 17.52 9.68 -15.92
N THR A 103 16.36 10.27 -16.02
CA THR A 103 16.16 11.73 -16.14
C THR A 103 15.63 12.28 -14.82
N GLU A 104 15.69 13.60 -14.65
CA GLU A 104 15.05 14.30 -13.54
C GLU A 104 13.53 14.00 -13.50
N THR A 105 12.88 14.03 -14.66
CA THR A 105 11.44 13.68 -14.79
C THR A 105 11.16 12.25 -14.33
N ASP A 106 12.02 11.29 -14.65
CA ASP A 106 11.86 9.90 -14.15
C ASP A 106 11.98 9.82 -12.63
N TYR A 107 12.93 10.57 -12.07
CA TYR A 107 13.16 10.67 -10.62
C TYR A 107 11.94 11.30 -9.93
N ASP A 108 11.53 12.48 -10.39
CA ASP A 108 10.39 13.22 -9.83
C ASP A 108 9.10 12.40 -9.88
N ALA A 109 8.79 11.75 -10.99
CA ALA A 109 7.60 10.92 -11.12
C ALA A 109 7.55 9.80 -10.06
N VAL A 110 8.69 9.15 -9.78
CA VAL A 110 8.76 8.08 -8.76
C VAL A 110 8.62 8.66 -7.34
N LEU A 111 9.31 9.76 -7.04
CA LEU A 111 9.25 10.38 -5.70
C LEU A 111 7.88 11.00 -5.44
N ASP A 112 7.29 11.66 -6.42
CA ASP A 112 5.98 12.29 -6.31
C ASP A 112 4.88 11.25 -6.00
N VAL A 113 4.87 10.14 -6.72
CA VAL A 113 3.87 9.09 -6.47
C VAL A 113 4.16 8.37 -5.16
N ASN A 114 5.38 7.86 -4.97
CA ASN A 114 5.66 6.92 -3.88
C ASN A 114 5.79 7.61 -2.53
N LEU A 115 6.59 8.68 -2.45
CA LEU A 115 6.93 9.32 -1.18
C LEU A 115 6.01 10.51 -0.87
N LYS A 116 5.93 11.48 -1.77
CA LYS A 116 5.05 12.65 -1.59
C LYS A 116 3.57 12.22 -1.52
N GLY A 117 3.14 11.29 -2.39
CA GLY A 117 1.77 10.76 -2.36
C GLY A 117 1.44 10.09 -1.04
N THR A 118 2.35 9.26 -0.49
CA THR A 118 2.20 8.67 0.86
C THR A 118 2.08 9.77 1.92
N PHE A 119 2.92 10.81 1.87
CA PHE A 119 2.87 11.95 2.79
C PHE A 119 1.53 12.70 2.69
N LEU A 120 1.06 13.01 1.48
CA LEU A 120 -0.20 13.72 1.27
C LEU A 120 -1.39 12.91 1.83
N CYS A 121 -1.49 11.62 1.51
CA CYS A 121 -2.54 10.77 2.04
C CYS A 121 -2.49 10.69 3.57
N CYS A 122 -1.30 10.47 4.16
CA CYS A 122 -1.15 10.45 5.62
C CYS A 122 -1.64 11.76 6.25
N THR A 123 -1.17 12.92 5.76
CA THR A 123 -1.49 14.23 6.36
C THR A 123 -2.97 14.59 6.26
N ARG A 124 -3.69 14.13 5.23
CA ARG A 124 -5.13 14.39 5.09
C ARG A 124 -5.95 13.44 5.96
N VAL A 125 -5.66 12.14 5.88
CA VAL A 125 -6.42 11.12 6.62
C VAL A 125 -6.20 11.23 8.13
N MET A 126 -4.98 11.50 8.60
CA MET A 126 -4.72 11.66 10.04
C MET A 126 -5.53 12.80 10.70
N LYS A 127 -5.87 13.87 9.96
CA LYS A 127 -6.74 14.94 10.47
C LYS A 127 -8.12 14.40 10.86
N GLU A 128 -8.67 13.49 10.06
CA GLU A 128 -9.98 12.87 10.35
C GLU A 128 -9.88 11.81 11.45
N MET A 129 -8.84 10.99 11.42
CA MET A 129 -8.57 10.00 12.46
C MET A 129 -8.35 10.64 13.84
N SER A 130 -7.67 11.80 13.90
CA SER A 130 -7.38 12.51 15.15
C SER A 130 -8.63 13.02 15.86
N LYS A 131 -9.67 13.42 15.13
CA LYS A 131 -10.97 13.85 15.69
C LYS A 131 -11.62 12.74 16.52
N ARG A 132 -11.41 11.49 16.11
CA ARG A 132 -11.96 10.28 16.76
C ARG A 132 -10.95 9.61 17.70
N ARG A 133 -9.71 10.11 17.74
CA ARG A 133 -8.58 9.57 18.52
C ARG A 133 -8.38 8.07 18.24
N LYS A 134 -8.56 7.63 17.00
CA LYS A 134 -8.44 6.24 16.58
C LYS A 134 -8.08 6.16 15.11
N GLY A 135 -7.03 5.39 14.77
CA GLY A 135 -6.65 5.15 13.39
C GLY A 135 -5.49 4.17 13.25
N ALA A 136 -5.38 3.56 12.08
CA ALA A 136 -4.25 2.73 11.70
C ALA A 136 -3.81 3.08 10.27
N ILE A 137 -2.55 3.46 10.11
CA ILE A 137 -1.93 3.74 8.81
C ILE A 137 -0.91 2.62 8.54
N VAL A 138 -1.01 2.00 7.36
CA VAL A 138 -0.06 0.98 6.90
C VAL A 138 0.52 1.43 5.56
N ASN A 139 1.82 1.68 5.54
CA ASN A 139 2.54 2.11 4.35
C ASN A 139 3.20 0.90 3.68
N ILE A 140 3.02 0.73 2.37
CA ILE A 140 3.69 -0.32 1.62
C ILE A 140 5.06 0.21 1.15
N ALA A 141 6.09 -0.15 1.91
CA ALA A 141 7.49 0.08 1.58
C ALA A 141 8.00 -0.98 0.56
N SER A 142 9.21 -1.45 0.72
CA SER A 142 9.81 -2.54 -0.06
C SER A 142 11.10 -3.00 0.60
N MET A 143 11.53 -4.22 0.36
CA MET A 143 12.90 -4.65 0.69
C MET A 143 13.97 -3.84 -0.06
N ALA A 144 13.61 -3.14 -1.13
CA ALA A 144 14.49 -2.17 -1.80
C ALA A 144 14.93 -1.01 -0.89
N ALA A 145 14.24 -0.76 0.23
CA ALA A 145 14.66 0.20 1.25
C ALA A 145 15.87 -0.26 2.09
N PHE A 146 16.16 -1.56 2.11
CA PHE A 146 17.13 -2.17 3.03
C PHE A 146 18.28 -2.88 2.34
N ARG A 147 18.11 -3.20 1.07
CA ARG A 147 19.13 -3.89 0.26
C ARG A 147 19.16 -3.31 -1.15
N TYR A 148 20.28 -3.49 -1.82
CA TYR A 148 20.38 -3.00 -3.19
C TYR A 148 19.40 -3.73 -4.12
N THR A 149 18.86 -2.96 -5.08
CA THR A 149 18.05 -3.46 -6.20
C THR A 149 18.49 -2.72 -7.45
N ILE A 150 18.78 -3.43 -8.50
CA ILE A 150 19.23 -2.88 -9.78
C ILE A 150 18.15 -3.20 -10.82
N PRO A 151 17.73 -2.26 -11.64
CA PRO A 151 18.11 -0.86 -11.80
C PRO A 151 17.07 0.13 -11.26
N HIS A 152 16.88 0.23 -9.95
CA HIS A 152 15.72 0.92 -9.34
C HIS A 152 16.11 2.04 -8.36
N VAL A 153 17.11 2.88 -8.69
CA VAL A 153 17.66 3.87 -7.74
C VAL A 153 16.60 4.84 -7.18
N PRO A 154 15.76 5.54 -7.97
CA PRO A 154 14.74 6.42 -7.43
C PRO A 154 13.69 5.65 -6.60
N TYR A 155 13.32 4.46 -7.03
CA TYR A 155 12.39 3.60 -6.30
C TYR A 155 12.93 3.23 -4.91
N ALA A 156 14.17 2.76 -4.83
CA ALA A 156 14.81 2.41 -3.56
C ALA A 156 14.85 3.61 -2.62
N ALA A 157 15.24 4.78 -3.12
CA ALA A 157 15.25 6.03 -2.35
C ALA A 157 13.85 6.38 -1.83
N SER A 158 12.81 6.29 -2.68
CA SER A 158 11.43 6.57 -2.28
C SER A 158 10.95 5.60 -1.18
N LYS A 159 11.28 4.30 -1.31
CA LYS A 159 10.87 3.28 -0.33
C LYS A 159 11.63 3.38 1.00
N ALA A 160 12.89 3.80 0.97
CA ALA A 160 13.63 4.16 2.19
C ALA A 160 13.04 5.40 2.88
N GLY A 161 12.64 6.41 2.09
CA GLY A 161 11.91 7.58 2.59
C GLY A 161 10.60 7.22 3.28
N ILE A 162 9.83 6.25 2.74
CA ILE A 162 8.59 5.75 3.37
C ILE A 162 8.88 5.11 4.74
N VAL A 163 9.98 4.36 4.89
CA VAL A 163 10.38 3.76 6.17
C VAL A 163 10.67 4.85 7.21
N ALA A 164 11.44 5.88 6.83
CA ALA A 164 11.74 7.02 7.69
C ALA A 164 10.45 7.78 8.07
N LEU A 165 9.61 8.13 7.09
CA LEU A 165 8.34 8.80 7.28
C LEU A 165 7.42 8.01 8.24
N THR A 166 7.37 6.69 8.11
CA THR A 166 6.56 5.81 8.97
C THR A 166 6.97 5.92 10.43
N ARG A 167 8.27 5.84 10.69
CA ARG A 167 8.83 5.90 12.05
C ARG A 167 8.56 7.26 12.70
N ASP A 168 8.85 8.33 11.98
CA ASP A 168 8.75 9.68 12.53
C ASP A 168 7.28 10.09 12.73
N LEU A 169 6.42 9.78 11.75
CA LEU A 169 4.99 10.03 11.87
C LEU A 169 4.35 9.25 13.04
N ALA A 170 4.78 8.02 13.30
CA ALA A 170 4.28 7.23 14.43
C ALA A 170 4.50 7.92 15.79
N VAL A 171 5.63 8.61 15.94
CA VAL A 171 5.95 9.39 17.15
C VAL A 171 5.04 10.64 17.26
N GLU A 172 4.86 11.36 16.15
CA GLU A 172 4.08 12.59 16.15
C GLU A 172 2.59 12.35 16.44
N VAL A 173 2.00 11.30 15.85
CA VAL A 173 0.54 11.07 15.93
C VAL A 173 0.12 10.06 17.00
N GLY A 174 1.05 9.41 17.68
CA GLY A 174 0.75 8.36 18.66
C GLY A 174 -0.18 8.85 19.79
N ARG A 175 0.03 10.07 20.32
CA ARG A 175 -0.84 10.67 21.32
C ARG A 175 -2.24 11.02 20.79
N MET A 176 -2.43 11.02 19.49
CA MET A 176 -3.74 11.20 18.84
C MET A 176 -4.49 9.88 18.70
N GLY A 177 -3.95 8.75 19.21
CA GLY A 177 -4.55 7.42 19.09
C GLY A 177 -4.41 6.80 17.71
N ILE A 178 -3.41 7.24 16.93
CA ILE A 178 -3.16 6.77 15.57
C ILE A 178 -1.87 5.94 15.58
N ARG A 179 -1.92 4.73 15.04
CA ARG A 179 -0.74 3.89 14.82
C ARG A 179 -0.30 3.99 13.35
N VAL A 180 1.01 4.02 13.13
CA VAL A 180 1.59 4.09 11.79
C VAL A 180 2.66 3.03 11.68
N ASN A 181 2.51 2.10 10.72
CA ASN A 181 3.47 1.04 10.46
C ASN A 181 3.74 0.90 8.96
N ALA A 182 4.80 0.22 8.60
CA ALA A 182 5.10 -0.14 7.23
C ALA A 182 5.18 -1.66 7.05
N ILE A 183 4.92 -2.12 5.85
CA ILE A 183 5.27 -3.46 5.38
C ILE A 183 6.33 -3.32 4.32
N ALA A 184 7.36 -4.16 4.35
CA ALA A 184 8.38 -4.26 3.33
C ALA A 184 8.25 -5.59 2.58
N PRO A 185 7.51 -5.63 1.46
CA PRO A 185 7.38 -6.83 0.65
C PRO A 185 8.71 -7.28 0.04
N GLY A 186 8.90 -8.60 -0.05
CA GLY A 186 9.89 -9.22 -0.91
C GLY A 186 9.37 -9.42 -2.33
N SER A 187 9.64 -10.59 -2.91
CA SER A 187 9.10 -10.98 -4.22
C SER A 187 7.65 -11.41 -4.08
N ILE A 188 6.73 -10.64 -4.65
CA ILE A 188 5.27 -10.89 -4.62
C ILE A 188 4.77 -11.02 -6.05
N GLU A 189 3.92 -12.01 -6.31
CA GLU A 189 3.18 -12.10 -7.57
C GLU A 189 2.31 -10.85 -7.75
N SER A 190 2.31 -10.29 -8.93
CA SER A 190 1.49 -9.12 -9.25
C SER A 190 0.72 -9.38 -10.55
N PRO A 191 -0.36 -10.18 -10.51
CA PRO A 191 -1.22 -10.35 -11.67
C PRO A 191 -1.75 -8.98 -12.11
N GLY A 192 -1.65 -8.68 -13.39
CA GLY A 192 -2.09 -7.40 -13.96
C GLY A 192 -1.10 -6.24 -13.85
N ASN A 193 -0.04 -6.35 -13.05
CA ASN A 193 1.02 -5.35 -13.04
C ASN A 193 2.23 -5.91 -13.78
N SER A 194 2.14 -5.88 -15.10
CA SER A 194 3.14 -6.37 -16.03
C SER A 194 4.49 -5.64 -15.95
N LEU A 195 4.64 -4.67 -15.05
CA LEU A 195 5.92 -3.96 -14.88
C LEU A 195 7.01 -4.85 -14.30
N SER A 196 6.67 -5.91 -13.55
CA SER A 196 7.68 -6.88 -13.09
C SER A 196 7.94 -8.02 -14.09
N GLN A 197 6.96 -8.39 -14.92
CA GLN A 197 7.11 -9.46 -15.91
C GLN A 197 7.39 -8.94 -17.32
N ILE A 198 6.78 -7.82 -17.73
CA ILE A 198 7.00 -7.24 -19.06
C ILE A 198 8.26 -6.37 -19.11
N ALA A 199 8.60 -5.69 -18.01
CA ALA A 199 9.81 -4.86 -17.96
C ALA A 199 11.10 -5.66 -17.82
N THR A 200 11.05 -6.92 -17.35
CA THR A 200 12.25 -7.73 -17.12
C THR A 200 12.45 -8.84 -18.13
N GLY A 201 11.43 -9.25 -18.88
CA GLY A 201 11.53 -10.42 -19.78
C GLY A 201 12.06 -11.67 -19.05
N GLU A 202 11.71 -11.83 -17.76
CA GLU A 202 12.21 -12.90 -16.91
C GLU A 202 11.92 -14.26 -17.54
N SER A 203 12.94 -15.06 -17.76
CA SER A 203 12.80 -16.44 -18.22
C SER A 203 12.29 -17.38 -17.13
N ASP A 204 11.81 -18.57 -17.52
CA ASP A 204 11.39 -19.59 -16.54
C ASP A 204 12.56 -20.05 -15.64
N GLU A 205 13.77 -20.05 -16.17
CA GLU A 205 15.00 -20.35 -15.43
C GLU A 205 15.29 -19.29 -14.39
N GLU A 206 15.26 -18.01 -14.76
CA GLU A 206 15.45 -16.87 -13.84
C GLU A 206 14.38 -16.86 -12.74
N ARG A 207 13.11 -17.12 -13.11
CA ARG A 207 12.02 -17.28 -12.15
C ARG A 207 12.28 -18.44 -11.19
N SER A 208 12.74 -19.59 -11.68
CA SER A 208 13.08 -20.75 -10.87
C SER A 208 14.20 -20.45 -9.88
N GLU A 209 15.27 -19.80 -10.32
CA GLU A 209 16.38 -19.38 -9.43
C GLU A 209 15.91 -18.37 -8.38
N ARG A 210 15.04 -17.45 -8.76
CA ARG A 210 14.44 -16.51 -7.81
C ARG A 210 13.62 -17.22 -6.73
N ILE A 211 12.85 -18.25 -7.09
CA ILE A 211 12.09 -19.07 -6.14
C ILE A 211 13.01 -19.84 -5.22
N LYS A 212 14.06 -20.49 -5.75
CA LYS A 212 15.06 -21.23 -4.95
C LYS A 212 15.76 -20.33 -3.91
N ALA A 213 15.93 -19.04 -4.24
CA ALA A 213 16.52 -18.07 -3.32
C ALA A 213 15.59 -17.62 -2.19
N ILE A 214 14.32 -18.04 -2.18
CA ILE A 214 13.34 -17.74 -1.13
C ILE A 214 13.23 -18.94 -0.19
N PRO A 215 13.61 -18.84 1.11
CA PRO A 215 13.60 -19.97 2.03
C PRO A 215 12.25 -20.70 2.15
N LEU A 216 11.11 -19.99 2.04
CA LEU A 216 9.78 -20.62 2.02
C LEU A 216 9.43 -21.29 0.67
N GLY A 217 10.34 -21.31 -0.29
CA GLY A 217 10.22 -22.06 -1.56
C GLY A 217 9.15 -21.56 -2.51
N ARG A 218 8.64 -20.34 -2.34
CA ARG A 218 7.63 -19.75 -3.23
C ARG A 218 7.73 -18.22 -3.30
N ILE A 219 7.27 -17.67 -4.39
CA ILE A 219 6.97 -16.24 -4.48
C ILE A 219 5.73 -15.96 -3.62
N GLY A 220 5.71 -14.85 -2.89
CA GLY A 220 4.57 -14.43 -2.09
C GLY A 220 3.38 -14.07 -2.96
N GLN A 221 2.18 -14.18 -2.39
CA GLN A 221 0.93 -13.77 -3.03
C GLN A 221 0.50 -12.40 -2.48
N PRO A 222 -0.30 -11.62 -3.21
CA PRO A 222 -0.89 -10.37 -2.71
C PRO A 222 -1.60 -10.53 -1.35
N THR A 223 -2.20 -11.70 -1.11
CA THR A 223 -2.85 -12.04 0.16
C THR A 223 -1.87 -12.21 1.32
N ASP A 224 -0.60 -12.56 1.08
CA ASP A 224 0.42 -12.60 2.15
C ASP A 224 0.64 -11.20 2.72
N ILE A 225 0.64 -10.18 1.85
CA ILE A 225 0.71 -8.78 2.25
C ILE A 225 -0.61 -8.33 2.89
N GLY A 226 -1.75 -8.71 2.30
CA GLY A 226 -3.08 -8.37 2.81
C GLY A 226 -3.30 -8.85 4.24
N ASN A 227 -2.88 -10.08 4.57
CA ASN A 227 -2.99 -10.64 5.93
C ASN A 227 -2.12 -9.85 6.94
N ALA A 228 -0.92 -9.44 6.55
CA ALA A 228 -0.07 -8.59 7.39
C ALA A 228 -0.69 -7.20 7.60
N VAL A 229 -1.32 -6.62 6.57
CA VAL A 229 -2.09 -5.36 6.68
C VAL A 229 -3.25 -5.52 7.66
N VAL A 230 -4.05 -6.58 7.54
CA VAL A 230 -5.18 -6.86 8.45
C VAL A 230 -4.70 -6.94 9.90
N PHE A 231 -3.61 -7.66 10.17
CA PHE A 231 -3.01 -7.72 11.50
C PHE A 231 -2.61 -6.34 12.01
N LEU A 232 -1.80 -5.59 11.25
CA LEU A 232 -1.33 -4.26 11.66
C LEU A 232 -2.47 -3.23 11.80
N ALA A 233 -3.56 -3.39 11.05
CA ALA A 233 -4.74 -2.53 11.15
C ALA A 233 -5.66 -2.91 12.32
N SER A 234 -5.58 -4.14 12.85
CA SER A 234 -6.44 -4.65 13.91
C SER A 234 -6.01 -4.20 15.31
N ASP A 235 -6.87 -4.45 16.31
CA ASP A 235 -6.57 -4.18 17.72
C ASP A 235 -5.51 -5.14 18.29
N ALA A 236 -5.26 -6.29 17.62
CA ALA A 236 -4.18 -7.21 17.98
C ALA A 236 -2.77 -6.56 17.85
N ALA A 237 -2.64 -5.54 17.00
CA ALA A 237 -1.43 -4.73 16.85
C ALA A 237 -1.46 -3.44 17.67
N GLY A 238 -2.26 -3.37 18.74
CA GLY A 238 -2.53 -2.15 19.50
C GLY A 238 -1.30 -1.47 20.12
N TYR A 239 -0.21 -2.21 20.33
CA TYR A 239 1.06 -1.66 20.84
C TYR A 239 2.19 -1.65 19.80
N ILE A 240 1.84 -1.80 18.50
CA ILE A 240 2.80 -1.76 17.40
C ILE A 240 2.60 -0.45 16.62
N SER A 241 3.58 0.45 16.69
CA SER A 241 3.62 1.71 15.94
C SER A 241 5.08 2.09 15.65
N GLY A 242 5.36 2.58 14.46
CA GLY A 242 6.71 2.91 13.95
C GLY A 242 7.49 1.72 13.41
N ALA A 243 6.90 0.52 13.40
CA ALA A 243 7.55 -0.68 12.92
C ALA A 243 7.50 -0.80 11.38
N THR A 244 8.53 -1.42 10.81
CA THR A 244 8.51 -1.93 9.44
C THR A 244 8.59 -3.45 9.48
N LEU A 245 7.57 -4.12 8.98
CA LEU A 245 7.45 -5.57 8.95
C LEU A 245 7.91 -6.12 7.59
N PRO A 246 9.04 -6.86 7.51
CA PRO A 246 9.40 -7.58 6.30
C PRO A 246 8.44 -8.75 6.05
N VAL A 247 7.91 -8.86 4.82
CA VAL A 247 7.09 -9.99 4.37
C VAL A 247 7.75 -10.55 3.11
N THR A 248 8.68 -11.49 3.31
CA THR A 248 9.70 -11.83 2.29
C THR A 248 9.85 -13.33 2.03
N GLY A 249 9.19 -14.18 2.82
CA GLY A 249 9.44 -15.64 2.79
C GLY A 249 10.83 -16.04 3.33
N GLY A 250 11.48 -15.16 4.12
CA GLY A 250 12.79 -15.41 4.74
C GLY A 250 13.99 -14.88 3.95
N LYS A 251 13.76 -14.15 2.85
CA LYS A 251 14.82 -13.58 1.99
C LYS A 251 15.14 -12.14 2.36
#